data_856e43813dd2c186914615ab5dc0f099
#
_entry.id   856e43813dd2c186914615ab5dc0f099
#
_cell.length_a   1.000
_cell.length_b   1.000
_cell.length_c   1.000
_cell.angle_alpha   90.00
_cell.angle_beta   90.00
_cell.angle_gamma   90.00
#
_symmetry.space_group_name_H-M   'P 1'
#
loop_
_entity.id
_entity.type
_entity.pdbx_description
1 polymer ?
#
loop_
_entity_poly.entity_id
_entity_poly.type
_entity_poly.pdbx_seq_one_letter_code
_entity_poly.pdbx_strand_id
1 'polypeptide(L)'
;MSAKAAISAALVKELRERTGAGVMECKNALEEADGDLERAAAVLQERGIAMAEKRSHRETSQGLVDCYIHAGGRIAAMVEVNCETDFVARTEDFKALAHELAMQVAATNPLSISEDDLPSGAEGDTAELCLLRQPYIRDGSRTVGDMVKDVIAKTGENIRVRRFARFELGQ
;
A
#
# COMPACT_ATOMS: atom_id res chain seq x y z
N MET A 1 27.35 26.43 14.67
CA MET A 1 25.93 26.53 14.30
C MET A 1 25.87 26.38 12.78
N SER A 2 25.52 25.20 12.28
CA SER A 2 25.38 24.97 10.84
C SER A 2 24.14 25.70 10.34
N ALA A 3 24.27 26.56 9.33
CA ALA A 3 23.13 27.21 8.72
C ALA A 3 22.27 26.13 8.06
N LYS A 4 21.02 25.99 8.52
CA LYS A 4 20.03 25.10 7.88
C LYS A 4 19.93 25.51 6.41
N ALA A 5 20.23 24.59 5.51
CA ALA A 5 20.11 24.83 4.08
C ALA A 5 18.66 25.23 3.77
N ALA A 6 18.48 26.32 3.04
CA ALA A 6 17.15 26.78 2.65
C ALA A 6 16.53 25.75 1.69
N ILE A 7 15.48 25.08 2.12
CA ILE A 7 14.77 24.08 1.30
C ILE A 7 14.09 24.79 0.14
N SER A 8 14.50 24.43 -1.08
CA SER A 8 13.93 25.04 -2.30
C SER A 8 12.56 24.46 -2.63
N ALA A 9 11.69 25.25 -3.23
CA ALA A 9 10.39 24.79 -3.72
C ALA A 9 10.52 23.64 -4.75
N ALA A 10 11.64 23.60 -5.49
CA ALA A 10 11.94 22.54 -6.45
C ALA A 10 12.16 21.19 -5.76
N LEU A 11 12.94 21.16 -4.66
CA LEU A 11 13.15 19.95 -3.85
C LEU A 11 11.85 19.46 -3.23
N VAL A 12 11.01 20.37 -2.72
CA VAL A 12 9.69 20.00 -2.16
C VAL A 12 8.80 19.40 -3.25
N LYS A 13 8.79 19.97 -4.45
CA LYS A 13 8.04 19.45 -5.58
C LYS A 13 8.52 18.05 -5.97
N GLU A 14 9.83 17.86 -6.11
CA GLU A 14 10.44 16.57 -6.45
C GLU A 14 10.11 15.48 -5.42
N LEU A 15 10.28 15.77 -4.14
CA LEU A 15 9.93 14.82 -3.07
C LEU A 15 8.44 14.47 -3.09
N ARG A 16 7.58 15.46 -3.34
CA ARG A 16 6.14 15.23 -3.46
C ARG A 16 5.77 14.34 -4.64
N GLU A 17 6.41 14.55 -5.80
CA GLU A 17 6.19 13.71 -6.99
C GLU A 17 6.62 12.26 -6.75
N ARG A 18 7.67 12.04 -5.96
CA ARG A 18 8.16 10.70 -5.60
C ARG A 18 7.30 10.00 -4.54
N THR A 19 6.82 10.73 -3.55
CA THR A 19 6.19 10.13 -2.35
C THR A 19 4.67 10.30 -2.30
N GLY A 20 4.12 11.26 -3.05
CA GLY A 20 2.70 11.63 -2.97
C GLY A 20 2.30 12.36 -1.67
N ALA A 21 3.24 12.60 -0.75
CA ALA A 21 2.97 13.26 0.53
C ALA A 21 2.56 14.73 0.37
N GLY A 22 1.93 15.31 1.40
CA GLY A 22 1.53 16.71 1.41
C GLY A 22 2.71 17.68 1.32
N VAL A 23 2.49 18.88 0.73
CA VAL A 23 3.56 19.89 0.53
C VAL A 23 4.28 20.23 1.84
N MET A 24 3.53 20.40 2.94
CA MET A 24 4.10 20.72 4.24
C MET A 24 4.84 19.55 4.88
N GLU A 25 4.37 18.32 4.66
CA GLU A 25 5.05 17.10 5.10
C GLU A 25 6.39 16.93 4.37
N CYS A 26 6.40 17.11 3.05
CA CYS A 26 7.62 17.08 2.25
C CYS A 26 8.63 18.15 2.71
N LYS A 27 8.16 19.38 2.95
CA LYS A 27 9.01 20.48 3.45
C LYS A 27 9.63 20.12 4.80
N ASN A 28 8.81 19.67 5.75
CA ASN A 28 9.27 19.32 7.09
C ASN A 28 10.27 18.14 7.06
N ALA A 29 10.00 17.13 6.24
CA ALA A 29 10.91 15.99 6.08
C ALA A 29 12.26 16.41 5.45
N LEU A 30 12.24 17.30 4.46
CA LEU A 30 13.47 17.85 3.88
C LEU A 30 14.25 18.72 4.89
N GLU A 31 13.56 19.51 5.72
CA GLU A 31 14.22 20.28 6.79
C GLU A 31 14.88 19.39 7.85
N GLU A 32 14.29 18.25 8.16
CA GLU A 32 14.83 17.23 9.08
C GLU A 32 15.98 16.45 8.46
N ALA A 33 15.91 16.22 7.16
CA ALA A 33 16.94 15.51 6.39
C ALA A 33 18.06 16.43 5.85
N ASP A 34 18.10 17.71 6.26
CA ASP A 34 19.07 18.71 5.77
C ASP A 34 19.09 18.85 4.22
N GLY A 35 17.94 18.65 3.56
CA GLY A 35 17.78 18.73 2.13
C GLY A 35 18.11 17.47 1.35
N ASP A 36 18.42 16.37 2.02
CA ASP A 36 18.66 15.08 1.41
C ASP A 36 17.32 14.39 1.04
N LEU A 37 17.11 14.18 -0.26
CA LEU A 37 15.86 13.62 -0.81
C LEU A 37 15.61 12.17 -0.37
N GLU A 38 16.65 11.33 -0.32
CA GLU A 38 16.51 9.91 0.05
C GLU A 38 16.19 9.78 1.55
N ARG A 39 16.88 10.53 2.40
CA ARG A 39 16.58 10.59 3.83
C ARG A 39 15.20 11.16 4.11
N ALA A 40 14.79 12.20 3.39
CA ALA A 40 13.46 12.79 3.53
C ALA A 40 12.37 11.81 3.09
N ALA A 41 12.58 11.04 2.01
CA ALA A 41 11.66 9.99 1.59
C ALA A 41 11.53 8.88 2.65
N ALA A 42 12.65 8.45 3.24
CA ALA A 42 12.64 7.46 4.32
C ALA A 42 11.87 7.96 5.57
N VAL A 43 12.07 9.22 5.96
CA VAL A 43 11.33 9.86 7.07
C VAL A 43 9.82 9.89 6.77
N LEU A 44 9.42 10.22 5.54
CA LEU A 44 8.00 10.21 5.14
C LEU A 44 7.41 8.80 5.16
N GLN A 45 8.15 7.80 4.71
CA GLN A 45 7.73 6.41 4.75
C GLN A 45 7.52 5.91 6.18
N GLU A 46 8.46 6.18 7.09
CA GLU A 46 8.35 5.83 8.51
C GLU A 46 7.12 6.49 9.17
N ARG A 47 6.90 7.78 8.89
CA ARG A 47 5.72 8.51 9.37
C ARG A 47 4.43 7.94 8.78
N GLY A 48 4.42 7.55 7.53
CA GLY A 48 3.29 6.91 6.86
C GLY A 48 2.90 5.60 7.56
N ILE A 49 3.89 4.76 7.90
CA ILE A 49 3.67 3.51 8.66
C ILE A 49 3.06 3.81 10.02
N ALA A 50 3.64 4.74 10.79
CA ALA A 50 3.12 5.10 12.11
C ALA A 50 1.70 5.71 12.06
N MET A 51 1.36 6.42 10.97
CA MET A 51 0.01 6.95 10.76
C MET A 51 -0.98 5.84 10.38
N ALA A 52 -0.57 4.87 9.57
CA ALA A 52 -1.38 3.71 9.22
C ALA A 52 -1.75 2.90 10.49
N GLU A 53 -0.78 2.64 11.35
CA GLU A 53 -1.00 1.95 12.62
C GLU A 53 -2.00 2.69 13.53
N LYS A 54 -1.85 4.01 13.68
CA LYS A 54 -2.78 4.85 14.47
C LYS A 54 -4.20 4.87 13.92
N ARG A 55 -4.40 4.59 12.62
CA ARG A 55 -5.70 4.60 11.96
C ARG A 55 -6.31 3.22 11.81
N SER A 56 -5.55 2.15 12.08
CA SER A 56 -5.97 0.76 11.86
C SER A 56 -7.28 0.38 12.55
N HIS A 57 -7.66 1.08 13.63
CA HIS A 57 -8.89 0.85 14.38
C HIS A 57 -10.12 1.59 13.82
N ARG A 58 -9.94 2.49 12.84
CA ARG A 58 -11.06 3.23 12.25
C ARG A 58 -11.88 2.32 11.35
N GLU A 59 -13.19 2.50 11.40
CA GLU A 59 -14.13 1.75 10.58
C GLU A 59 -13.95 2.05 9.09
N THR A 60 -13.97 1.00 8.28
CA THR A 60 -13.83 1.08 6.82
C THR A 60 -15.07 0.45 6.18
N SER A 61 -16.11 1.27 5.96
CA SER A 61 -17.41 0.83 5.44
C SER A 61 -17.61 1.12 3.96
N GLN A 62 -16.74 1.91 3.36
CA GLN A 62 -16.72 2.22 1.93
C GLN A 62 -15.61 1.44 1.23
N GLY A 63 -15.53 1.51 -0.08
CA GLY A 63 -14.47 0.84 -0.83
C GLY A 63 -14.93 0.42 -2.22
N LEU A 64 -14.23 -0.55 -2.80
CA LEU A 64 -14.59 -1.16 -4.08
C LEU A 64 -14.21 -2.64 -4.12
N VAL A 65 -14.80 -3.34 -5.07
CA VAL A 65 -14.40 -4.68 -5.49
C VAL A 65 -13.78 -4.55 -6.87
N ASP A 66 -12.53 -5.02 -7.02
CA ASP A 66 -11.87 -5.08 -8.32
C ASP A 66 -11.49 -6.51 -8.67
N CYS A 67 -11.28 -6.77 -9.96
CA CYS A 67 -10.94 -8.09 -10.46
C CYS A 67 -9.80 -8.01 -11.49
N TYR A 68 -9.01 -9.09 -11.52
CA TYR A 68 -7.99 -9.31 -12.53
C TYR A 68 -8.20 -10.67 -13.19
N ILE A 69 -8.23 -10.68 -14.51
CA ILE A 69 -8.28 -11.91 -15.31
C ILE A 69 -6.97 -12.01 -16.09
N HIS A 70 -6.20 -13.06 -15.80
CA HIS A 70 -4.94 -13.27 -16.48
C HIS A 70 -5.15 -13.64 -17.95
N ALA A 71 -4.18 -13.27 -18.78
CA ALA A 71 -4.23 -13.53 -20.22
C ALA A 71 -4.56 -15.01 -20.50
N GLY A 72 -5.53 -15.24 -21.39
CA GLY A 72 -6.06 -16.58 -21.70
C GLY A 72 -7.22 -17.03 -20.80
N GLY A 73 -7.64 -16.25 -19.80
CA GLY A 73 -8.85 -16.50 -19.02
C GLY A 73 -8.82 -17.75 -18.13
N ARG A 74 -7.63 -18.27 -17.82
CA ARG A 74 -7.47 -19.50 -17.02
C ARG A 74 -7.30 -19.23 -15.52
N ILE A 75 -6.91 -18.00 -15.13
CA ILE A 75 -6.76 -17.55 -13.76
C ILE A 75 -7.47 -16.22 -13.62
N ALA A 76 -8.26 -16.07 -12.57
CA ALA A 76 -8.90 -14.82 -12.22
C ALA A 76 -8.86 -14.64 -10.70
N ALA A 77 -8.74 -13.40 -10.26
CA ALA A 77 -8.91 -13.05 -8.86
C ALA A 77 -9.80 -11.83 -8.70
N MET A 78 -10.49 -11.76 -7.56
CA MET A 78 -11.33 -10.65 -7.14
C MET A 78 -10.93 -10.26 -5.73
N VAL A 79 -10.81 -8.97 -5.46
CA VAL A 79 -10.49 -8.44 -4.13
C VAL A 79 -11.50 -7.40 -3.72
N GLU A 80 -11.85 -7.37 -2.43
CA GLU A 80 -12.59 -6.28 -1.79
C GLU A 80 -11.61 -5.48 -0.95
N VAL A 81 -11.50 -4.18 -1.26
CA VAL A 81 -10.67 -3.22 -0.54
C VAL A 81 -11.58 -2.14 0.03
N ASN A 82 -11.46 -1.91 1.34
CA ASN A 82 -12.30 -0.95 2.05
C ASN A 82 -11.49 0.27 2.53
N CYS A 83 -12.15 1.43 2.60
CA CYS A 83 -11.67 2.69 3.12
C CYS A 83 -12.75 3.39 3.96
N GLU A 84 -12.44 4.56 4.55
CA GLU A 84 -13.38 5.27 5.43
C GLU A 84 -14.49 5.96 4.62
N THR A 85 -14.16 6.57 3.46
CA THR A 85 -15.12 7.35 2.65
C THR A 85 -15.19 6.90 1.19
N ASP A 86 -16.33 7.19 0.56
CA ASP A 86 -16.52 6.97 -0.88
C ASP A 86 -15.69 7.93 -1.75
N PHE A 87 -15.23 9.05 -1.20
CA PHE A 87 -14.32 9.96 -1.89
C PHE A 87 -12.98 9.30 -2.16
N VAL A 88 -12.38 8.63 -1.17
CA VAL A 88 -11.13 7.89 -1.33
C VAL A 88 -11.32 6.69 -2.25
N ALA A 89 -12.43 5.94 -2.12
CA ALA A 89 -12.74 4.81 -2.99
C ALA A 89 -12.76 5.17 -4.49
N ARG A 90 -13.03 6.43 -4.85
CA ARG A 90 -13.08 6.92 -6.24
C ARG A 90 -11.75 7.44 -6.76
N THR A 91 -10.74 7.60 -5.90
CA THR A 91 -9.43 8.10 -6.34
C THR A 91 -8.69 7.09 -7.22
N GLU A 92 -7.86 7.59 -8.13
CA GLU A 92 -7.05 6.73 -8.99
C GLU A 92 -6.02 5.91 -8.20
N ASP A 93 -5.44 6.48 -7.13
CA ASP A 93 -4.51 5.75 -6.25
C ASP A 93 -5.19 4.55 -5.58
N PHE A 94 -6.43 4.69 -5.12
CA PHE A 94 -7.17 3.59 -4.48
C PHE A 94 -7.59 2.52 -5.48
N LYS A 95 -8.07 2.92 -6.67
CA LYS A 95 -8.41 1.99 -7.75
C LYS A 95 -7.18 1.22 -8.23
N ALA A 96 -6.06 1.92 -8.41
CA ALA A 96 -4.80 1.28 -8.79
C ALA A 96 -4.35 0.26 -7.74
N LEU A 97 -4.42 0.61 -6.44
CA LEU A 97 -4.12 -0.34 -5.37
C LEU A 97 -4.99 -1.59 -5.45
N ALA A 98 -6.30 -1.45 -5.60
CA ALA A 98 -7.21 -2.60 -5.67
C ALA A 98 -6.90 -3.50 -6.88
N HIS A 99 -6.58 -2.90 -8.03
CA HIS A 99 -6.20 -3.64 -9.23
C HIS A 99 -4.88 -4.40 -9.05
N GLU A 100 -3.86 -3.77 -8.48
CA GLU A 100 -2.58 -4.40 -8.19
C GLU A 100 -2.73 -5.55 -7.16
N LEU A 101 -3.60 -5.40 -6.16
CA LEU A 101 -3.92 -6.46 -5.21
C LEU A 101 -4.61 -7.66 -5.90
N ALA A 102 -5.56 -7.42 -6.80
CA ALA A 102 -6.21 -8.48 -7.57
C ALA A 102 -5.20 -9.24 -8.45
N MET A 103 -4.28 -8.51 -9.08
CA MET A 103 -3.21 -9.10 -9.90
C MET A 103 -2.23 -9.91 -9.04
N GLN A 104 -1.83 -9.40 -7.87
CA GLN A 104 -0.97 -10.11 -6.92
C GLN A 104 -1.62 -11.43 -6.51
N VAL A 105 -2.89 -11.42 -6.08
CA VAL A 105 -3.64 -12.63 -5.69
C VAL A 105 -3.71 -13.64 -6.83
N ALA A 106 -3.96 -13.19 -8.06
CA ALA A 106 -3.99 -14.08 -9.23
C ALA A 106 -2.64 -14.77 -9.45
N ALA A 107 -1.54 -14.04 -9.28
CA ALA A 107 -0.19 -14.51 -9.53
C ALA A 107 0.35 -15.46 -8.44
N THR A 108 0.08 -15.16 -7.17
CA THR A 108 0.77 -15.80 -6.03
C THR A 108 -0.09 -16.76 -5.23
N ASN A 109 -1.42 -16.74 -5.42
CA ASN A 109 -2.37 -17.60 -4.70
C ASN A 109 -2.16 -17.61 -3.17
N PRO A 110 -2.20 -16.45 -2.49
CA PRO A 110 -2.03 -16.40 -1.05
C PRO A 110 -3.13 -17.21 -0.32
N LEU A 111 -2.80 -17.73 0.84
CA LEU A 111 -3.75 -18.49 1.66
C LEU A 111 -4.60 -17.57 2.56
N SER A 112 -4.03 -16.47 3.00
CA SER A 112 -4.67 -15.49 3.89
C SER A 112 -4.29 -14.05 3.52
N ILE A 113 -4.95 -13.08 4.14
CA ILE A 113 -4.59 -11.66 3.99
C ILE A 113 -3.41 -11.33 4.89
N SER A 114 -3.49 -11.73 6.16
CA SER A 114 -2.50 -11.47 7.20
C SER A 114 -2.15 -12.76 7.96
N GLU A 115 -1.20 -12.67 8.86
CA GLU A 115 -0.82 -13.78 9.74
C GLU A 115 -1.95 -14.16 10.69
N ASP A 116 -2.73 -13.16 11.15
CA ASP A 116 -3.88 -13.39 12.05
C ASP A 116 -5.02 -14.17 11.40
N ASP A 117 -5.07 -14.16 10.06
CA ASP A 117 -6.10 -14.83 9.26
C ASP A 117 -5.68 -16.25 8.81
N LEU A 118 -4.45 -16.68 9.14
CA LEU A 118 -3.95 -17.99 8.74
C LEU A 118 -4.74 -19.11 9.42
N PRO A 119 -5.16 -20.15 8.66
CA PRO A 119 -5.75 -21.33 9.25
C PRO A 119 -4.81 -22.01 10.23
N SER A 120 -5.35 -22.56 11.33
CA SER A 120 -4.58 -23.33 12.29
C SER A 120 -3.90 -24.53 11.62
N GLY A 121 -2.59 -24.63 11.76
CA GLY A 121 -1.80 -25.70 11.14
C GLY A 121 -1.36 -25.42 9.70
N ALA A 122 -1.49 -24.21 9.20
CA ALA A 122 -0.88 -23.82 7.93
C ALA A 122 0.65 -23.99 8.02
N GLU A 123 1.22 -24.78 7.12
CA GLU A 123 2.67 -24.99 7.03
C GLU A 123 3.21 -24.16 5.84
N GLY A 124 4.30 -23.42 6.06
CA GLY A 124 4.97 -22.63 5.04
C GLY A 124 5.47 -21.29 5.57
N ASP A 125 6.15 -20.55 4.69
CA ASP A 125 6.63 -19.20 5.02
C ASP A 125 5.47 -18.20 4.96
N THR A 126 5.31 -17.38 6.01
CA THR A 126 4.30 -16.32 6.05
C THR A 126 4.48 -15.30 4.92
N ALA A 127 5.72 -15.11 4.44
CA ALA A 127 6.01 -14.29 3.27
C ALA A 127 5.45 -14.85 1.95
N GLU A 128 5.12 -16.15 1.91
CA GLU A 128 4.45 -16.78 0.76
C GLU A 128 2.94 -16.88 0.97
N LEU A 129 2.54 -17.24 2.20
CA LEU A 129 1.14 -17.55 2.53
C LEU A 129 0.27 -16.32 2.74
N CYS A 130 0.83 -15.23 3.28
CA CYS A 130 0.08 -14.04 3.66
C CYS A 130 0.22 -12.92 2.63
N LEU A 131 -0.88 -12.53 1.98
CA LEU A 131 -0.90 -11.50 0.94
C LEU A 131 -0.11 -10.25 1.31
N LEU A 132 -0.34 -9.70 2.51
CA LEU A 132 0.31 -8.45 2.94
C LEU A 132 1.82 -8.61 3.21
N ARG A 133 2.31 -9.85 3.42
CA ARG A 133 3.72 -10.15 3.66
C ARG A 133 4.48 -10.47 2.38
N GLN A 134 3.77 -10.82 1.32
CA GLN A 134 4.39 -11.16 0.04
C GLN A 134 5.19 -9.99 -0.54
N PRO A 135 6.34 -10.26 -1.17
CA PRO A 135 6.98 -9.30 -2.05
C PRO A 135 6.02 -8.91 -3.18
N TYR A 136 5.96 -7.62 -3.50
CA TYR A 136 5.13 -7.17 -4.60
C TYR A 136 5.66 -7.66 -5.95
N ILE A 137 4.82 -8.27 -6.78
CA ILE A 137 5.23 -8.94 -8.02
C ILE A 137 5.90 -8.05 -9.06
N ARG A 138 5.65 -6.73 -9.04
CA ARG A 138 6.29 -5.78 -9.95
C ARG A 138 7.53 -5.11 -9.35
N ASP A 139 7.67 -5.16 -8.03
CA ASP A 139 8.80 -4.57 -7.31
C ASP A 139 9.05 -5.35 -6.01
N GLY A 140 9.87 -6.39 -6.11
CA GLY A 140 10.20 -7.26 -4.98
C GLY A 140 10.99 -6.59 -3.84
N SER A 141 11.37 -5.33 -3.96
CA SER A 141 12.03 -4.57 -2.88
C SER A 141 11.07 -4.11 -1.78
N ARG A 142 9.77 -4.23 -2.01
CA ARG A 142 8.71 -3.81 -1.09
C ARG A 142 7.62 -4.89 -0.97
N THR A 143 6.95 -4.90 0.16
CA THR A 143 5.84 -5.82 0.38
C THR A 143 4.51 -5.24 -0.12
N VAL A 144 3.52 -6.12 -0.31
CA VAL A 144 2.13 -5.71 -0.58
C VAL A 144 1.58 -4.84 0.57
N GLY A 145 1.93 -5.16 1.81
CA GLY A 145 1.58 -4.35 2.98
C GLY A 145 2.13 -2.93 2.91
N ASP A 146 3.34 -2.74 2.36
CA ASP A 146 3.92 -1.41 2.19
C ASP A 146 3.16 -0.59 1.15
N MET A 147 2.68 -1.23 0.07
CA MET A 147 1.81 -0.56 -0.92
C MET A 147 0.51 -0.05 -0.28
N VAL A 148 -0.12 -0.85 0.57
CA VAL A 148 -1.33 -0.43 1.30
C VAL A 148 -1.02 0.77 2.20
N LYS A 149 0.08 0.72 2.96
CA LYS A 149 0.52 1.82 3.85
C LYS A 149 0.80 3.11 3.08
N ASP A 150 1.39 3.01 1.89
CA ASP A 150 1.64 4.18 1.05
C ASP A 150 0.34 4.89 0.64
N VAL A 151 -0.69 4.11 0.27
CA VAL A 151 -1.98 4.72 -0.09
C VAL A 151 -2.70 5.27 1.15
N ILE A 152 -2.57 4.63 2.33
CA ILE A 152 -3.03 5.18 3.61
C ILE A 152 -2.34 6.53 3.91
N ALA A 153 -1.03 6.61 3.68
CA ALA A 153 -0.26 7.85 3.88
C ALA A 153 -0.73 8.97 2.95
N LYS A 154 -0.95 8.66 1.66
CA LYS A 154 -1.41 9.62 0.65
C LYS A 154 -2.83 10.12 0.90
N THR A 155 -3.76 9.21 1.21
CA THR A 155 -5.19 9.53 1.34
C THR A 155 -5.56 10.04 2.73
N GLY A 156 -4.78 9.67 3.74
CA GLY A 156 -5.09 10.00 5.11
C GLY A 156 -6.20 9.16 5.73
N GLU A 157 -6.66 8.12 5.07
CA GLU A 157 -7.70 7.21 5.56
C GLU A 157 -7.15 5.82 5.87
N ASN A 158 -7.82 5.11 6.78
CA ASN A 158 -7.59 3.68 6.96
C ASN A 158 -8.02 2.91 5.71
N ILE A 159 -7.19 1.98 5.26
CA ILE A 159 -7.48 1.10 4.12
C ILE A 159 -7.23 -0.34 4.55
N ARG A 160 -8.16 -1.22 4.21
CA ARG A 160 -8.10 -2.64 4.54
C ARG A 160 -8.41 -3.50 3.32
N VAL A 161 -7.61 -4.52 3.10
CA VAL A 161 -7.99 -5.64 2.25
C VAL A 161 -8.96 -6.47 3.07
N ARG A 162 -10.21 -6.59 2.63
CA ARG A 162 -11.27 -7.27 3.38
C ARG A 162 -11.30 -8.76 3.12
N ARG A 163 -11.25 -9.12 1.83
CA ARG A 163 -11.27 -10.51 1.35
C ARG A 163 -10.86 -10.58 -0.10
N PHE A 164 -10.52 -11.77 -0.53
CA PHE A 164 -10.30 -12.09 -1.95
C PHE A 164 -10.86 -13.47 -2.29
N ALA A 165 -11.02 -13.71 -3.58
CA ALA A 165 -11.29 -15.03 -4.14
C ALA A 165 -10.43 -15.20 -5.40
N ARG A 166 -9.88 -16.40 -5.59
CA ARG A 166 -9.10 -16.76 -6.78
C ARG A 166 -9.72 -18.00 -7.41
N PHE A 167 -9.77 -18.00 -8.71
CA PHE A 167 -10.22 -19.11 -9.52
C PHE A 167 -9.13 -19.49 -10.50
N GLU A 168 -8.89 -20.78 -10.63
CA GLU A 168 -7.98 -21.33 -11.62
C GLU A 168 -8.66 -22.50 -12.32
N LEU A 169 -8.62 -22.51 -13.65
CA LEU A 169 -9.26 -23.54 -14.43
C LEU A 169 -8.61 -24.90 -14.19
N GLY A 170 -9.40 -25.86 -13.68
CA GLY A 170 -8.96 -27.22 -13.42
C GLY A 170 -8.56 -27.50 -11.97
N GLN A 171 -8.77 -26.53 -11.06
CA GLN A 171 -8.63 -26.69 -9.60
C GLN A 171 -9.99 -26.60 -8.92
#